data_b7287f3321452799c1afad4cee14a33e
#
_entry.id   b7287f3321452799c1afad4cee14a33e
#
_cell.length_a   1.000
_cell.length_b   1.000
_cell.length_c   1.000
_cell.angle_alpha   90.00
_cell.angle_beta   90.00
_cell.angle_gamma   90.00
#
_symmetry.space_group_name_H-M   'P 1'
#
loop_
_entity.id
_entity.type
_entity.pdbx_description
1 polymer ?
#
loop_
_entity_poly.entity_id
_entity_poly.type
_entity_poly.pdbx_seq_one_letter_code
_entity_poly.pdbx_strand_id
1 'polypeptide(L)'
;MVKVGIVGAGRIGRVHITSIATRVPDAWIKTVADPFITRETEEWAKTMGVEHTTKDYHEIINDPEISAVLICSSTDTHSQISLEAIRAGKHVFCEKPVDHDVKKIMEVVKALDGTKLKYQVGFNRRFDHNFEALQKTVAEGKIGKTEIIKITSRDPEPPSADYVKVSGGMFLDMTIHDFDMVRFLADCDAEEVYVQSANLVDPAIGEAGDVDTAIITLKMENGALAVIDNSRRAVYGYDQRAEVFGSMGMAAVSNDNQSTVQISNSEGITGEKPLFFFLERYMDAYGKEISEFIDAIVNDKETPLGIEDGLKPVLMGLAAQKSSQEHRPVRISEIMSEEGL
;
A
#
# COMPACT_ATOMS: atom_id res chain seq x y z
N MET A 1 -6.65 7.95 -24.48
CA MET A 1 -6.31 6.59 -24.00
C MET A 1 -4.82 6.54 -23.77
N VAL A 2 -4.38 6.19 -22.57
CA VAL A 2 -2.99 6.14 -22.14
C VAL A 2 -2.43 4.75 -22.45
N LYS A 3 -1.34 4.65 -23.22
CA LYS A 3 -0.63 3.38 -23.39
C LYS A 3 0.30 3.15 -22.22
N VAL A 4 0.14 2.01 -21.56
CA VAL A 4 0.92 1.67 -20.36
C VAL A 4 1.80 0.45 -20.60
N GLY A 5 2.97 0.44 -19.95
CA GLY A 5 3.81 -0.73 -19.76
C GLY A 5 3.72 -1.20 -18.31
N ILE A 6 3.76 -2.50 -18.08
CA ILE A 6 3.73 -3.08 -16.73
C ILE A 6 5.00 -3.88 -16.52
N VAL A 7 5.74 -3.58 -15.46
CA VAL A 7 6.94 -4.32 -15.05
C VAL A 7 6.61 -5.20 -13.86
N GLY A 8 6.73 -6.51 -14.04
CA GLY A 8 6.33 -7.53 -13.09
C GLY A 8 4.96 -8.14 -13.41
N ALA A 9 4.92 -9.45 -13.65
CA ALA A 9 3.73 -10.25 -13.92
C ALA A 9 3.41 -11.23 -12.78
N GLY A 10 3.92 -10.96 -11.59
CA GLY A 10 3.61 -11.67 -10.37
C GLY A 10 2.18 -11.42 -9.87
N ARG A 11 1.92 -11.76 -8.61
CA ARG A 11 0.58 -11.66 -8.00
C ARG A 11 -0.03 -10.27 -8.16
N ILE A 12 0.69 -9.21 -7.78
CA ILE A 12 0.16 -7.84 -7.85
C ILE A 12 0.11 -7.30 -9.28
N GLY A 13 1.09 -7.63 -10.12
CA GLY A 13 1.06 -7.27 -11.54
C GLY A 13 -0.16 -7.85 -12.26
N ARG A 14 -0.55 -9.09 -11.94
CA ARG A 14 -1.78 -9.69 -12.48
C ARG A 14 -3.05 -8.97 -12.01
N VAL A 15 -3.07 -8.46 -10.77
CA VAL A 15 -4.17 -7.62 -10.26
C VAL A 15 -4.30 -6.36 -11.10
N HIS A 16 -3.20 -5.65 -11.35
CA HIS A 16 -3.23 -4.41 -12.14
C HIS A 16 -3.55 -4.67 -13.62
N ILE A 17 -3.02 -5.73 -14.22
CA ILE A 17 -3.40 -6.14 -15.59
C ILE A 17 -4.92 -6.38 -15.67
N THR A 18 -5.48 -7.14 -14.72
CA THR A 18 -6.92 -7.40 -14.67
C THR A 18 -7.73 -6.11 -14.45
N SER A 19 -7.28 -5.24 -13.54
CA SER A 19 -7.94 -3.98 -13.24
C SER A 19 -7.99 -3.06 -14.47
N ILE A 20 -6.88 -2.93 -15.19
CA ILE A 20 -6.84 -2.13 -16.43
C ILE A 20 -7.76 -2.73 -17.49
N ALA A 21 -7.66 -4.03 -17.74
CA ALA A 21 -8.44 -4.70 -18.77
C ALA A 21 -9.96 -4.64 -18.53
N THR A 22 -10.41 -4.55 -17.27
CA THR A 22 -11.83 -4.67 -16.92
C THR A 22 -12.47 -3.42 -16.34
N ARG A 23 -11.68 -2.44 -15.85
CA ARG A 23 -12.19 -1.30 -15.06
C ARG A 23 -11.65 0.07 -15.47
N VAL A 24 -10.60 0.15 -16.30
CA VAL A 24 -9.95 1.41 -16.67
C VAL A 24 -10.01 1.65 -18.18
N PRO A 25 -11.12 2.18 -18.69
CA PRO A 25 -11.36 2.27 -20.16
C PRO A 25 -10.40 3.22 -20.87
N ASP A 26 -9.78 4.17 -20.14
CA ASP A 26 -8.85 5.16 -20.73
C ASP A 26 -7.39 4.70 -20.74
N ALA A 27 -7.11 3.47 -20.33
CA ALA A 27 -5.78 2.86 -20.38
C ALA A 27 -5.75 1.64 -21.32
N TRP A 28 -4.57 1.40 -21.90
CA TRP A 28 -4.29 0.25 -22.76
C TRP A 28 -2.93 -0.35 -22.41
N ILE A 29 -2.88 -1.66 -22.15
CA ILE A 29 -1.63 -2.36 -21.82
C ILE A 29 -0.93 -2.73 -23.14
N LYS A 30 0.14 -2.01 -23.47
CA LYS A 30 0.94 -2.32 -24.63
C LYS A 30 1.92 -3.46 -24.36
N THR A 31 2.68 -3.37 -23.25
CA THR A 31 3.74 -4.34 -22.97
C THR A 31 3.72 -4.73 -21.50
N VAL A 32 3.88 -6.02 -21.23
CA VAL A 32 4.16 -6.57 -19.90
C VAL A 32 5.55 -7.19 -19.91
N ALA A 33 6.41 -6.75 -19.00
CA ALA A 33 7.77 -7.26 -18.85
C ALA A 33 7.94 -8.02 -17.53
N ASP A 34 8.48 -9.25 -17.58
CA ASP A 34 8.86 -9.99 -16.39
C ASP A 34 9.97 -10.97 -16.75
N PRO A 35 11.16 -10.92 -16.09
CA PRO A 35 12.29 -11.81 -16.44
C PRO A 35 11.97 -13.30 -16.27
N PHE A 36 10.95 -13.61 -15.45
CA PHE A 36 10.50 -14.98 -15.17
C PHE A 36 9.17 -15.32 -15.83
N ILE A 37 8.73 -14.53 -16.81
CA ILE A 37 7.43 -14.74 -17.47
C ILE A 37 7.36 -16.13 -18.07
N THR A 38 6.29 -16.84 -17.76
CA THR A 38 6.04 -18.20 -18.29
C THR A 38 5.09 -18.13 -19.48
N ARG A 39 5.11 -19.16 -20.32
CA ARG A 39 4.15 -19.28 -21.43
C ARG A 39 2.69 -19.22 -20.98
N GLU A 40 2.38 -19.80 -19.83
CA GLU A 40 1.02 -19.69 -19.25
C GLU A 40 0.65 -18.23 -18.94
N THR A 41 1.58 -17.46 -18.35
CA THR A 41 1.40 -16.03 -18.06
C THR A 41 1.25 -15.21 -19.34
N GLU A 42 2.03 -15.51 -20.38
CA GLU A 42 1.93 -14.86 -21.70
C GLU A 42 0.56 -15.12 -22.36
N GLU A 43 0.10 -16.38 -22.34
CA GLU A 43 -1.21 -16.77 -22.89
C GLU A 43 -2.34 -16.09 -22.12
N TRP A 44 -2.26 -16.06 -20.78
CA TRP A 44 -3.22 -15.35 -19.95
C TRP A 44 -3.22 -13.83 -20.21
N ALA A 45 -2.05 -13.19 -20.29
CA ALA A 45 -1.93 -11.75 -20.57
C ALA A 45 -2.58 -11.38 -21.91
N LYS A 46 -2.45 -12.22 -22.94
CA LYS A 46 -3.14 -12.05 -24.22
C LYS A 46 -4.67 -12.05 -24.07
N THR A 47 -5.22 -12.90 -23.19
CA THR A 47 -6.67 -12.91 -22.92
C THR A 47 -7.15 -11.63 -22.25
N MET A 48 -6.23 -10.91 -21.57
CA MET A 48 -6.48 -9.60 -20.96
C MET A 48 -6.25 -8.43 -21.92
N GLY A 49 -5.95 -8.68 -23.19
CA GLY A 49 -5.75 -7.65 -24.22
C GLY A 49 -4.35 -7.05 -24.26
N VAL A 50 -3.35 -7.67 -23.59
CA VAL A 50 -1.94 -7.25 -23.67
C VAL A 50 -1.40 -7.51 -25.08
N GLU A 51 -0.82 -6.48 -25.72
CA GLU A 51 -0.30 -6.59 -27.09
C GLU A 51 1.01 -7.39 -27.13
N HIS A 52 1.92 -7.14 -26.18
CA HIS A 52 3.27 -7.70 -26.16
C HIS A 52 3.70 -8.13 -24.77
N THR A 53 4.50 -9.20 -24.71
CA THR A 53 5.14 -9.67 -23.49
C THR A 53 6.63 -9.84 -23.73
N THR A 54 7.45 -9.49 -22.76
CA THR A 54 8.92 -9.56 -22.85
C THR A 54 9.57 -9.96 -21.52
N LYS A 55 10.84 -10.31 -21.56
CA LYS A 55 11.66 -10.53 -20.36
C LYS A 55 12.47 -9.30 -19.95
N ASP A 56 12.58 -8.31 -20.82
CA ASP A 56 13.39 -7.12 -20.62
C ASP A 56 12.50 -5.88 -20.50
N TYR A 57 12.43 -5.28 -19.29
CA TYR A 57 11.64 -4.09 -19.05
C TYR A 57 12.17 -2.85 -19.79
N HIS A 58 13.41 -2.85 -20.26
CA HIS A 58 13.94 -1.75 -21.06
C HIS A 58 13.20 -1.57 -22.39
N GLU A 59 12.53 -2.62 -22.89
CA GLU A 59 11.64 -2.47 -24.04
C GLU A 59 10.46 -1.54 -23.72
N ILE A 60 9.95 -1.55 -22.47
CA ILE A 60 8.93 -0.61 -22.01
C ILE A 60 9.52 0.79 -21.87
N ILE A 61 10.69 0.92 -21.24
CA ILE A 61 11.34 2.21 -21.01
C ILE A 61 11.66 2.92 -22.32
N ASN A 62 12.15 2.19 -23.32
CA ASN A 62 12.57 2.72 -24.61
C ASN A 62 11.45 2.88 -25.65
N ASP A 63 10.25 2.36 -25.38
CA ASP A 63 9.13 2.47 -26.31
C ASP A 63 8.49 3.88 -26.28
N PRO A 64 8.58 4.68 -27.36
CA PRO A 64 8.04 6.05 -27.38
C PRO A 64 6.51 6.12 -27.34
N GLU A 65 5.81 5.01 -27.61
CA GLU A 65 4.36 4.99 -27.54
C GLU A 65 3.82 4.73 -26.13
N ILE A 66 4.65 4.20 -25.22
CA ILE A 66 4.28 3.99 -23.82
C ILE A 66 4.49 5.31 -23.07
N SER A 67 3.44 5.86 -22.50
CA SER A 67 3.48 7.13 -21.75
C SER A 67 3.53 6.94 -20.24
N ALA A 68 3.14 5.79 -19.73
CA ALA A 68 3.15 5.49 -18.30
C ALA A 68 3.65 4.06 -18.02
N VAL A 69 4.36 3.89 -16.89
CA VAL A 69 4.89 2.61 -16.44
C VAL A 69 4.28 2.28 -15.08
N LEU A 70 3.72 1.08 -14.96
CA LEU A 70 3.31 0.49 -13.68
C LEU A 70 4.41 -0.45 -13.20
N ILE A 71 4.99 -0.19 -12.05
CA ILE A 71 6.08 -0.96 -11.45
C ILE A 71 5.49 -1.86 -10.37
N CYS A 72 5.42 -3.16 -10.69
CA CYS A 72 4.81 -4.22 -9.89
C CYS A 72 5.80 -5.38 -9.65
N SER A 73 7.09 -5.12 -9.83
CA SER A 73 8.20 -6.06 -9.67
C SER A 73 8.53 -6.29 -8.19
N SER A 74 9.69 -6.85 -7.88
CA SER A 74 10.18 -6.95 -6.51
C SER A 74 10.64 -5.58 -6.00
N THR A 75 10.44 -5.32 -4.71
CA THR A 75 10.70 -4.02 -4.06
C THR A 75 12.10 -3.46 -4.34
N ASP A 76 13.10 -4.33 -4.35
CA ASP A 76 14.51 -3.96 -4.58
C ASP A 76 14.80 -3.36 -5.97
N THR A 77 13.84 -3.44 -6.89
CA THR A 77 13.94 -2.88 -8.26
C THR A 77 13.09 -1.62 -8.46
N HIS A 78 12.18 -1.28 -7.54
CA HIS A 78 11.19 -0.22 -7.73
C HIS A 78 11.83 1.15 -7.97
N SER A 79 12.77 1.56 -7.11
CA SER A 79 13.44 2.85 -7.21
C SER A 79 14.26 3.00 -8.49
N GLN A 80 15.02 1.96 -8.88
CA GLN A 80 15.81 1.97 -10.11
C GLN A 80 14.92 2.11 -11.35
N ILE A 81 13.87 1.30 -11.46
CA ILE A 81 12.96 1.33 -12.62
C ILE A 81 12.20 2.67 -12.65
N SER A 82 11.81 3.22 -11.47
CA SER A 82 11.24 4.56 -11.37
C SER A 82 12.16 5.63 -11.95
N LEU A 83 13.45 5.63 -11.57
CA LEU A 83 14.44 6.58 -12.08
C LEU A 83 14.62 6.50 -13.59
N GLU A 84 14.66 5.28 -14.13
CA GLU A 84 14.80 5.07 -15.57
C GLU A 84 13.55 5.53 -16.34
N ALA A 85 12.35 5.24 -15.82
CA ALA A 85 11.10 5.70 -16.41
C ALA A 85 10.98 7.23 -16.40
N ILE A 86 11.31 7.89 -15.27
CA ILE A 86 11.32 9.36 -15.15
C ILE A 86 12.28 9.98 -16.16
N ARG A 87 13.52 9.47 -16.27
CA ARG A 87 14.53 9.95 -17.23
C ARG A 87 14.10 9.76 -18.69
N ALA A 88 13.29 8.73 -18.97
CA ALA A 88 12.67 8.49 -20.26
C ALA A 88 11.39 9.33 -20.50
N GLY A 89 11.02 10.21 -19.56
CA GLY A 89 9.85 11.08 -19.70
C GLY A 89 8.51 10.38 -19.51
N LYS A 90 8.46 9.27 -18.77
CA LYS A 90 7.25 8.49 -18.54
C LYS A 90 6.65 8.79 -17.16
N HIS A 91 5.32 8.84 -17.11
CA HIS A 91 4.57 8.81 -15.85
C HIS A 91 4.78 7.47 -15.13
N VAL A 92 4.75 7.47 -13.81
CA VAL A 92 5.05 6.27 -13.01
C VAL A 92 3.94 6.00 -11.99
N PHE A 93 3.44 4.78 -12.00
CA PHE A 93 2.78 4.17 -10.86
C PHE A 93 3.74 3.15 -10.26
N CYS A 94 4.01 3.24 -8.98
CA CYS A 94 4.93 2.34 -8.29
C CYS A 94 4.23 1.65 -7.13
N GLU A 95 4.25 0.32 -7.08
CA GLU A 95 3.81 -0.41 -5.90
C GLU A 95 4.63 -0.04 -4.66
N LYS A 96 4.00 -0.17 -3.52
CA LYS A 96 4.65 0.07 -2.22
C LYS A 96 5.56 -1.11 -1.80
N PRO A 97 6.59 -0.83 -1.01
CA PRO A 97 7.26 0.45 -0.81
C PRO A 97 8.05 0.86 -2.05
N VAL A 98 8.29 2.15 -2.22
CA VAL A 98 9.13 2.64 -3.33
C VAL A 98 10.54 2.10 -3.24
N ASP A 99 11.11 2.01 -2.06
CA ASP A 99 12.33 1.28 -1.69
C ASP A 99 12.35 1.14 -0.16
N HIS A 100 13.18 0.25 0.38
CA HIS A 100 13.48 0.19 1.82
C HIS A 100 14.57 1.21 2.21
N ASP A 101 15.39 1.65 1.26
CA ASP A 101 16.46 2.63 1.44
C ASP A 101 15.93 4.05 1.14
N VAL A 102 15.87 4.87 2.17
CA VAL A 102 15.41 6.27 2.10
C VAL A 102 16.22 7.09 1.09
N LYS A 103 17.52 6.83 0.96
CA LYS A 103 18.39 7.57 0.01
C LYS A 103 17.96 7.32 -1.43
N LYS A 104 17.61 6.08 -1.76
CA LYS A 104 17.10 5.74 -3.10
C LYS A 104 15.73 6.38 -3.37
N ILE A 105 14.84 6.44 -2.35
CA ILE A 105 13.58 7.16 -2.48
C ILE A 105 13.85 8.65 -2.75
N MET A 106 14.80 9.25 -2.04
CA MET A 106 15.20 10.65 -2.25
C MET A 106 15.82 10.92 -3.63
N GLU A 107 16.47 9.93 -4.24
CA GLU A 107 16.90 10.04 -5.65
C GLU A 107 15.70 10.14 -6.59
N VAL A 108 14.63 9.36 -6.34
CA VAL A 108 13.38 9.43 -7.12
C VAL A 108 12.71 10.80 -6.90
N VAL A 109 12.63 11.28 -5.66
CA VAL A 109 12.11 12.63 -5.33
C VAL A 109 12.84 13.71 -6.15
N LYS A 110 14.18 13.68 -6.12
CA LYS A 110 15.02 14.63 -6.89
C LYS A 110 14.84 14.51 -8.40
N ALA A 111 14.63 13.31 -8.91
CA ALA A 111 14.44 13.09 -10.34
C ALA A 111 13.08 13.62 -10.85
N LEU A 112 12.08 13.68 -9.97
CA LEU A 112 10.75 14.23 -10.27
C LEU A 112 10.72 15.76 -10.18
N ASP A 113 11.61 16.36 -9.41
CA ASP A 113 11.64 17.81 -9.20
C ASP A 113 11.74 18.58 -10.52
N GLY A 114 10.87 19.60 -10.68
CA GLY A 114 10.79 20.40 -11.89
C GLY A 114 10.21 19.70 -13.13
N THR A 115 9.79 18.43 -13.03
CA THR A 115 9.10 17.72 -14.11
C THR A 115 7.58 17.96 -14.04
N LYS A 116 6.87 17.58 -15.12
CA LYS A 116 5.40 17.50 -15.13
C LYS A 116 4.91 16.05 -15.07
N LEU A 117 5.79 15.13 -14.76
CA LEU A 117 5.46 13.72 -14.71
C LEU A 117 4.60 13.43 -13.50
N LYS A 118 3.59 12.62 -13.69
CA LYS A 118 2.74 12.12 -12.61
C LYS A 118 3.43 10.90 -11.99
N TYR A 119 3.52 10.89 -10.67
CA TYR A 119 4.01 9.77 -9.89
C TYR A 119 2.99 9.41 -8.82
N GLN A 120 2.57 8.16 -8.80
CA GLN A 120 1.62 7.65 -7.79
C GLN A 120 2.17 6.39 -7.13
N VAL A 121 2.00 6.29 -5.82
CA VAL A 121 2.39 5.10 -5.04
C VAL A 121 1.17 4.22 -4.79
N GLY A 122 1.34 2.90 -4.83
CA GLY A 122 0.28 1.91 -4.70
C GLY A 122 -0.20 1.67 -3.26
N PHE A 123 -0.68 2.69 -2.56
CA PHE A 123 -1.38 2.55 -1.28
C PHE A 123 -2.88 2.37 -1.53
N ASN A 124 -3.25 1.21 -2.02
CA ASN A 124 -4.60 0.84 -2.47
C ASN A 124 -5.70 1.07 -1.43
N ARG A 125 -5.39 1.02 -0.12
CA ARG A 125 -6.39 1.19 0.95
C ARG A 125 -7.03 2.58 0.96
N ARG A 126 -6.35 3.63 0.50
CA ARG A 126 -6.94 4.98 0.35
C ARG A 126 -8.11 5.01 -0.63
N PHE A 127 -8.16 4.06 -1.57
CA PHE A 127 -9.20 3.93 -2.60
C PHE A 127 -10.29 2.92 -2.24
N ASP A 128 -10.19 2.28 -1.06
CA ASP A 128 -11.23 1.40 -0.55
C ASP A 128 -12.46 2.20 -0.13
N HIS A 129 -13.64 1.74 -0.54
CA HIS A 129 -14.89 2.47 -0.33
C HIS A 129 -15.20 2.78 1.13
N ASN A 130 -14.82 1.91 2.07
CA ASN A 130 -15.04 2.11 3.50
C ASN A 130 -14.05 3.13 4.07
N PHE A 131 -12.75 2.98 3.80
CA PHE A 131 -11.72 3.89 4.30
C PHE A 131 -11.87 5.29 3.69
N GLU A 132 -12.22 5.39 2.41
CA GLU A 132 -12.52 6.67 1.77
C GLU A 132 -13.73 7.36 2.40
N ALA A 133 -14.81 6.62 2.66
CA ALA A 133 -15.99 7.15 3.31
C ALA A 133 -15.70 7.63 4.74
N LEU A 134 -14.84 6.90 5.47
CA LEU A 134 -14.36 7.32 6.80
C LEU A 134 -13.57 8.61 6.72
N GLN A 135 -12.58 8.68 5.84
CA GLN A 135 -11.76 9.88 5.64
C GLN A 135 -12.60 11.09 5.26
N LYS A 136 -13.53 10.94 4.31
CA LYS A 136 -14.45 11.99 3.92
C LYS A 136 -15.29 12.48 5.10
N THR A 137 -15.77 11.57 5.96
CA THR A 137 -16.53 11.90 7.17
C THR A 137 -15.70 12.76 8.13
N VAL A 138 -14.41 12.42 8.30
CA VAL A 138 -13.45 13.18 9.11
C VAL A 138 -13.19 14.54 8.48
N ALA A 139 -12.85 14.59 7.18
CA ALA A 139 -12.53 15.83 6.46
C ALA A 139 -13.71 16.82 6.42
N GLU A 140 -14.96 16.32 6.36
CA GLU A 140 -16.16 17.15 6.46
C GLU A 140 -16.44 17.67 7.89
N GLY A 141 -15.61 17.34 8.87
CA GLY A 141 -15.72 17.80 10.26
C GLY A 141 -16.90 17.21 11.04
N LYS A 142 -17.53 16.12 10.56
CA LYS A 142 -18.73 15.53 11.19
C LYS A 142 -18.50 15.01 12.61
N ILE A 143 -17.27 14.67 12.93
CA ILE A 143 -16.88 14.18 14.27
C ILE A 143 -16.10 15.23 15.08
N GLY A 144 -15.98 16.46 14.56
CA GLY A 144 -15.18 17.51 15.17
C GLY A 144 -13.68 17.31 14.98
N LYS A 145 -12.88 17.84 15.92
CA LYS A 145 -11.42 17.68 15.89
C LYS A 145 -11.04 16.24 16.21
N THR A 146 -10.21 15.60 15.39
CA THR A 146 -9.68 14.27 15.62
C THR A 146 -8.84 14.22 16.91
N GLU A 147 -9.11 13.27 17.76
CA GLU A 147 -8.42 13.04 19.04
C GLU A 147 -7.72 11.68 19.08
N ILE A 148 -8.40 10.60 18.66
CA ILE A 148 -7.84 9.23 18.67
C ILE A 148 -8.18 8.53 17.34
N ILE A 149 -7.17 7.88 16.75
CA ILE A 149 -7.32 6.98 15.60
C ILE A 149 -6.95 5.57 16.05
N LYS A 150 -7.79 4.58 15.71
CA LYS A 150 -7.49 3.16 15.93
C LYS A 150 -7.53 2.42 14.61
N ILE A 151 -6.51 1.61 14.36
CA ILE A 151 -6.46 0.69 13.21
C ILE A 151 -6.26 -0.73 13.74
N THR A 152 -7.10 -1.64 13.31
CA THR A 152 -6.88 -3.08 13.44
C THR A 152 -6.58 -3.63 12.05
N SER A 153 -5.42 -4.26 11.91
CA SER A 153 -4.96 -4.84 10.65
C SER A 153 -4.35 -6.21 10.93
N ARG A 154 -5.05 -7.28 10.54
CA ARG A 154 -4.65 -8.65 10.84
C ARG A 154 -4.82 -9.52 9.59
N ASP A 155 -3.73 -10.18 9.21
CA ASP A 155 -3.73 -11.12 8.09
C ASP A 155 -4.43 -12.44 8.48
N PRO A 156 -5.07 -13.16 7.55
CA PRO A 156 -5.69 -14.45 7.86
C PRO A 156 -4.66 -15.53 8.18
N GLU A 157 -3.49 -15.47 7.53
CA GLU A 157 -2.40 -16.44 7.66
C GLU A 157 -1.04 -15.74 7.59
N PRO A 158 -0.01 -16.23 8.30
CA PRO A 158 1.32 -15.66 8.24
C PRO A 158 2.00 -15.92 6.89
N PRO A 159 2.89 -15.02 6.44
CA PRO A 159 3.73 -15.27 5.28
C PRO A 159 4.76 -16.36 5.56
N SER A 160 5.35 -16.92 4.50
CA SER A 160 6.45 -17.85 4.66
C SER A 160 7.71 -17.17 5.22
N ALA A 161 8.53 -17.93 5.98
CA ALA A 161 9.79 -17.42 6.52
C ALA A 161 10.75 -16.89 5.44
N ASP A 162 10.73 -17.47 4.24
CA ASP A 162 11.57 -16.98 3.13
C ASP A 162 11.09 -15.64 2.59
N TYR A 163 9.78 -15.40 2.56
CA TYR A 163 9.25 -14.08 2.21
C TYR A 163 9.59 -13.02 3.27
N VAL A 164 9.52 -13.35 4.55
CA VAL A 164 9.89 -12.45 5.66
C VAL A 164 11.30 -11.89 5.49
N LYS A 165 12.27 -12.75 5.09
CA LYS A 165 13.68 -12.33 4.91
C LYS A 165 13.91 -11.27 3.84
N VAL A 166 13.00 -11.12 2.88
CA VAL A 166 13.16 -10.22 1.72
C VAL A 166 12.13 -9.09 1.68
N SER A 167 11.05 -9.19 2.48
CA SER A 167 9.93 -8.24 2.44
C SER A 167 10.19 -6.93 3.19
N GLY A 168 11.25 -6.84 3.99
CA GLY A 168 11.50 -5.73 4.92
C GLY A 168 10.84 -5.89 6.28
N GLY A 169 10.21 -7.05 6.56
CA GLY A 169 9.58 -7.38 7.82
C GLY A 169 8.20 -6.73 8.01
N MET A 170 7.62 -6.96 9.19
CA MET A 170 6.25 -6.54 9.50
C MET A 170 6.02 -5.04 9.24
N PHE A 171 6.95 -4.18 9.68
CA PHE A 171 6.73 -2.73 9.66
C PHE A 171 6.83 -2.11 8.26
N LEU A 172 7.66 -2.65 7.36
CA LEU A 172 7.85 -2.15 6.00
C LEU A 172 7.01 -2.90 4.94
N ASP A 173 6.47 -4.08 5.27
CA ASP A 173 5.62 -4.85 4.37
C ASP A 173 4.13 -4.72 4.70
N MET A 174 3.74 -5.01 5.95
CA MET A 174 2.34 -5.01 6.40
C MET A 174 1.92 -3.67 7.00
N THR A 175 2.59 -3.24 8.06
CA THR A 175 2.21 -2.03 8.83
C THR A 175 2.36 -0.75 8.02
N ILE A 176 3.18 -0.76 6.96
CA ILE A 176 3.35 0.40 6.07
C ILE A 176 2.02 0.92 5.53
N HIS A 177 1.06 0.03 5.26
CA HIS A 177 -0.31 0.41 4.87
C HIS A 177 -1.07 1.10 6.00
N ASP A 178 -0.83 0.68 7.25
CA ASP A 178 -1.50 1.25 8.41
C ASP A 178 -0.89 2.60 8.77
N PHE A 179 0.42 2.79 8.59
CA PHE A 179 1.09 4.09 8.71
C PHE A 179 0.55 5.09 7.69
N ASP A 180 0.40 4.67 6.43
CA ASP A 180 -0.23 5.51 5.42
C ASP A 180 -1.69 5.84 5.79
N MET A 181 -2.44 4.87 6.28
CA MET A 181 -3.84 5.06 6.67
C MET A 181 -3.99 6.00 7.87
N VAL A 182 -3.11 5.94 8.87
CA VAL A 182 -3.13 6.90 9.99
C VAL A 182 -2.90 8.32 9.47
N ARG A 183 -1.93 8.54 8.57
CA ARG A 183 -1.68 9.83 7.94
C ARG A 183 -2.90 10.33 7.16
N PHE A 184 -3.52 9.46 6.37
CA PHE A 184 -4.71 9.74 5.57
C PHE A 184 -5.91 10.17 6.42
N LEU A 185 -6.12 9.50 7.57
CA LEU A 185 -7.22 9.82 8.48
C LEU A 185 -6.94 11.03 9.39
N ALA A 186 -5.66 11.26 9.76
CA ALA A 186 -5.24 12.39 10.58
C ALA A 186 -5.09 13.69 9.78
N ASP A 187 -4.94 13.60 8.45
CA ASP A 187 -4.57 14.70 7.55
C ASP A 187 -3.27 15.42 8.00
N CYS A 188 -2.32 14.66 8.54
CA CYS A 188 -0.99 15.14 8.94
C CYS A 188 -0.01 13.99 9.15
N ASP A 189 1.28 14.33 9.33
CA ASP A 189 2.33 13.36 9.59
C ASP A 189 2.41 12.96 11.06
N ALA A 190 3.12 11.85 11.34
CA ALA A 190 3.44 11.42 12.70
C ALA A 190 4.71 12.13 13.22
N GLU A 191 4.70 12.51 14.49
CA GLU A 191 5.86 13.06 15.20
C GLU A 191 6.72 11.95 15.84
N GLU A 192 6.07 10.93 16.43
CA GLU A 192 6.72 9.91 17.25
C GLU A 192 5.99 8.56 17.14
N VAL A 193 6.76 7.47 17.18
CA VAL A 193 6.28 6.07 17.16
C VAL A 193 6.82 5.33 18.37
N TYR A 194 5.96 4.53 19.05
CA TYR A 194 6.36 3.57 20.07
C TYR A 194 5.73 2.21 19.81
N VAL A 195 6.54 1.15 19.91
CA VAL A 195 6.15 -0.22 19.56
C VAL A 195 6.36 -1.18 20.72
N GLN A 196 5.35 -2.02 20.96
CA GLN A 196 5.46 -3.28 21.68
C GLN A 196 5.18 -4.41 20.70
N SER A 197 6.12 -5.34 20.55
CA SER A 197 6.02 -6.42 19.57
C SER A 197 6.49 -7.75 20.13
N ALA A 198 6.01 -8.84 19.53
CA ALA A 198 6.33 -10.20 19.96
C ALA A 198 6.13 -11.21 18.81
N ASN A 199 6.64 -12.42 18.99
CA ASN A 199 6.34 -13.57 18.16
C ASN A 199 5.34 -14.48 18.91
N LEU A 200 4.07 -14.38 18.53
CA LEU A 200 2.95 -15.10 19.15
C LEU A 200 2.22 -16.03 18.17
N VAL A 201 2.56 -15.95 16.88
CA VAL A 201 1.88 -16.65 15.79
C VAL A 201 2.71 -17.81 15.25
N ASP A 202 3.93 -17.52 14.80
CA ASP A 202 4.83 -18.52 14.20
C ASP A 202 6.30 -18.29 14.64
N PRO A 203 6.90 -19.24 15.36
CA PRO A 203 8.31 -19.14 15.76
C PRO A 203 9.29 -18.94 14.60
N ALA A 204 8.96 -19.44 13.39
CA ALA A 204 9.82 -19.31 12.22
C ALA A 204 9.98 -17.85 11.76
N ILE A 205 9.02 -16.97 12.05
CA ILE A 205 9.12 -15.53 11.81
C ILE A 205 10.17 -14.92 12.73
N GLY A 206 10.16 -15.30 14.03
CA GLY A 206 11.18 -14.87 14.99
C GLY A 206 12.58 -15.37 14.64
N GLU A 207 12.71 -16.63 14.18
CA GLU A 207 13.98 -17.17 13.69
C GLU A 207 14.48 -16.44 12.44
N ALA A 208 13.58 -15.89 11.61
CA ALA A 208 13.91 -15.04 10.47
C ALA A 208 14.28 -13.60 10.85
N GLY A 209 14.21 -13.24 12.16
CA GLY A 209 14.59 -11.91 12.68
C GLY A 209 13.48 -10.85 12.63
N ASP A 210 12.22 -11.26 12.49
CA ASP A 210 11.05 -10.37 12.43
C ASP A 210 10.06 -10.67 13.57
N VAL A 211 8.98 -9.90 13.65
CA VAL A 211 7.88 -10.06 14.60
C VAL A 211 6.58 -10.36 13.84
N ASP A 212 5.61 -10.97 14.51
CA ASP A 212 4.32 -11.34 13.92
C ASP A 212 3.11 -10.69 14.61
N THR A 213 3.34 -10.02 15.71
CA THR A 213 2.32 -9.34 16.52
C THR A 213 2.89 -8.03 17.04
N ALA A 214 2.16 -6.93 16.87
CA ALA A 214 2.58 -5.61 17.35
C ALA A 214 1.40 -4.75 17.78
N ILE A 215 1.62 -3.97 18.85
CA ILE A 215 0.83 -2.80 19.23
C ILE A 215 1.71 -1.58 19.07
N ILE A 216 1.26 -0.64 18.26
CA ILE A 216 2.00 0.55 17.88
C ILE A 216 1.19 1.77 18.31
N THR A 217 1.81 2.69 19.00
CA THR A 217 1.21 3.98 19.33
C THR A 217 1.96 5.09 18.60
N LEU A 218 1.22 6.09 18.12
CA LEU A 218 1.78 7.24 17.42
C LEU A 218 1.25 8.54 18.03
N LYS A 219 2.10 9.54 18.05
CA LYS A 219 1.74 10.92 18.28
C LYS A 219 1.78 11.66 16.96
N MET A 220 0.66 12.27 16.58
CA MET A 220 0.52 13.00 15.33
C MET A 220 0.89 14.48 15.51
N GLU A 221 1.32 15.16 14.45
CA GLU A 221 1.71 16.58 14.50
C GLU A 221 0.57 17.51 14.92
N ASN A 222 -0.68 17.14 14.60
CA ASN A 222 -1.87 17.90 15.03
C ASN A 222 -2.28 17.64 16.49
N GLY A 223 -1.52 16.80 17.21
CA GLY A 223 -1.71 16.41 18.61
C GLY A 223 -2.64 15.21 18.84
N ALA A 224 -3.24 14.64 17.78
CA ALA A 224 -4.01 13.41 17.90
C ALA A 224 -3.09 12.23 18.25
N LEU A 225 -3.68 11.20 18.87
CA LEU A 225 -3.01 9.93 19.14
C LEU A 225 -3.53 8.85 18.22
N ALA A 226 -2.65 7.95 17.79
CA ALA A 226 -3.09 6.78 17.05
C ALA A 226 -2.59 5.47 17.69
N VAL A 227 -3.34 4.41 17.49
CA VAL A 227 -2.95 3.04 17.86
C VAL A 227 -3.22 2.10 16.68
N ILE A 228 -2.24 1.26 16.38
CA ILE A 228 -2.33 0.21 15.37
C ILE A 228 -2.16 -1.13 16.10
N ASP A 229 -3.04 -2.06 15.82
CA ASP A 229 -3.06 -3.44 16.31
C ASP A 229 -2.84 -4.37 15.12
N ASN A 230 -1.64 -4.96 15.05
CA ASN A 230 -1.23 -5.86 13.97
C ASN A 230 -1.06 -7.29 14.46
N SER A 231 -1.49 -8.25 13.64
CA SER A 231 -1.17 -9.66 13.79
C SER A 231 -1.09 -10.34 12.42
N ARG A 232 -0.13 -11.25 12.27
CA ARG A 232 0.01 -12.07 11.05
C ARG A 232 -0.98 -13.26 11.03
N ARG A 233 -1.96 -13.32 11.97
CA ARG A 233 -2.99 -14.36 11.94
C ARG A 233 -4.30 -13.93 12.60
N ALA A 234 -5.38 -13.96 11.80
CA ALA A 234 -6.76 -13.83 12.24
C ALA A 234 -7.56 -15.00 11.65
N VAL A 235 -7.79 -16.05 12.46
CA VAL A 235 -8.42 -17.31 12.02
C VAL A 235 -9.83 -17.16 11.45
N TYR A 236 -10.45 -15.99 11.64
CA TYR A 236 -11.79 -15.67 11.16
C TYR A 236 -11.80 -14.93 9.82
N GLY A 237 -10.66 -14.52 9.26
CA GLY A 237 -10.53 -13.85 7.97
C GLY A 237 -9.67 -12.59 8.03
N TYR A 238 -9.66 -11.81 6.95
CA TYR A 238 -8.86 -10.60 6.81
C TYR A 238 -9.49 -9.45 7.61
N ASP A 239 -8.91 -9.11 8.76
CA ASP A 239 -9.49 -8.13 9.69
C ASP A 239 -8.86 -6.74 9.48
N GLN A 240 -9.59 -5.87 8.80
CA GLN A 240 -9.13 -4.53 8.39
C GLN A 240 -10.17 -3.48 8.80
N ARG A 241 -9.99 -2.88 9.98
CA ARG A 241 -10.92 -1.93 10.58
C ARG A 241 -10.23 -0.65 11.00
N ALA A 242 -10.98 0.46 10.97
CA ALA A 242 -10.53 1.73 11.51
C ALA A 242 -11.66 2.43 12.28
N GLU A 243 -11.26 3.19 13.30
CA GLU A 243 -12.12 4.07 14.10
C GLU A 243 -11.42 5.42 14.27
N VAL A 244 -12.15 6.50 14.07
CA VAL A 244 -11.69 7.86 14.40
C VAL A 244 -12.65 8.44 15.43
N PHE A 245 -12.11 8.76 16.62
CA PHE A 245 -12.81 9.44 17.70
C PHE A 245 -12.40 10.92 17.70
N GLY A 246 -13.38 11.80 17.78
CA GLY A 246 -13.17 13.23 17.79
C GLY A 246 -14.05 13.94 18.80
N SER A 247 -13.87 15.25 18.93
CA SER A 247 -14.51 16.10 19.96
C SER A 247 -16.03 16.18 19.87
N MET A 248 -16.64 15.74 18.76
CA MET A 248 -18.10 15.77 18.55
C MET A 248 -18.72 14.39 18.32
N GLY A 249 -17.92 13.33 18.31
CA GLY A 249 -18.40 11.97 18.07
C GLY A 249 -17.32 11.06 17.52
N MET A 250 -17.73 9.92 16.99
CA MET A 250 -16.83 8.95 16.38
C MET A 250 -17.39 8.40 15.07
N ALA A 251 -16.52 7.98 14.18
CA ALA A 251 -16.85 7.23 12.98
C ALA A 251 -15.97 5.99 12.89
N ALA A 252 -16.53 4.88 12.44
CA ALA A 252 -15.80 3.63 12.32
C ALA A 252 -16.22 2.85 11.07
N VAL A 253 -15.29 2.05 10.55
CA VAL A 253 -15.52 1.09 9.48
C VAL A 253 -15.25 -0.33 9.98
N SER A 254 -16.09 -1.27 9.53
CA SER A 254 -15.96 -2.69 9.78
C SER A 254 -15.51 -3.44 8.53
N ASN A 255 -15.25 -4.74 8.70
CA ASN A 255 -14.91 -5.61 7.58
C ASN A 255 -16.07 -5.81 6.62
N ASP A 256 -15.76 -6.02 5.35
CA ASP A 256 -16.70 -6.54 4.38
C ASP A 256 -16.81 -8.06 4.51
N ASN A 257 -18.04 -8.55 4.53
CA ASN A 257 -18.36 -9.95 4.54
C ASN A 257 -18.85 -10.39 3.14
N GLN A 258 -18.80 -11.68 2.85
CA GLN A 258 -19.30 -12.21 1.57
C GLN A 258 -20.81 -11.94 1.39
N SER A 259 -21.57 -11.97 2.49
CA SER A 259 -22.97 -11.59 2.53
C SER A 259 -23.39 -11.03 3.90
N THR A 260 -24.57 -10.45 3.97
CA THR A 260 -25.18 -9.98 5.22
C THR A 260 -26.09 -11.02 5.88
N VAL A 261 -26.06 -12.28 5.42
CA VAL A 261 -26.89 -13.36 5.98
C VAL A 261 -26.50 -13.64 7.42
N GLN A 262 -27.49 -13.61 8.32
CA GLN A 262 -27.40 -14.05 9.70
C GLN A 262 -28.34 -15.25 9.93
N ILE A 263 -27.84 -16.26 10.61
CA ILE A 263 -28.62 -17.41 11.05
C ILE A 263 -28.93 -17.21 12.54
N SER A 264 -30.21 -17.13 12.87
CA SER A 264 -30.68 -17.05 14.27
C SER A 264 -31.47 -18.31 14.59
N ASN A 265 -30.98 -19.12 15.53
CA ASN A 265 -31.62 -20.37 15.97
C ASN A 265 -31.38 -20.59 17.47
N SER A 266 -31.72 -21.77 17.98
CA SER A 266 -31.55 -22.12 19.40
C SER A 266 -30.09 -22.19 19.87
N GLU A 267 -29.14 -22.26 18.96
CA GLU A 267 -27.71 -22.32 19.26
C GLU A 267 -27.07 -20.92 19.34
N GLY A 268 -27.73 -19.89 18.79
CA GLY A 268 -27.27 -18.52 18.82
C GLY A 268 -27.50 -17.76 17.52
N ILE A 269 -26.72 -16.68 17.35
CA ILE A 269 -26.72 -15.87 16.14
C ILE A 269 -25.32 -16.00 15.50
N THR A 270 -25.27 -16.47 14.26
CA THR A 270 -24.04 -16.57 13.48
C THR A 270 -24.17 -15.82 12.15
N GLY A 271 -23.09 -15.24 11.67
CA GLY A 271 -23.01 -14.52 10.41
C GLY A 271 -21.84 -15.01 9.56
N GLU A 272 -21.73 -14.46 8.37
CA GLU A 272 -20.61 -14.72 7.47
C GLU A 272 -19.30 -14.18 8.03
N LYS A 273 -18.20 -14.86 7.66
CA LYS A 273 -16.84 -14.37 7.95
C LYS A 273 -16.51 -13.17 7.06
N PRO A 274 -15.56 -12.32 7.48
CA PRO A 274 -14.91 -11.37 6.59
C PRO A 274 -14.34 -12.05 5.34
N LEU A 275 -14.21 -11.29 4.25
CA LEU A 275 -13.48 -11.72 3.05
C LEU A 275 -12.10 -12.26 3.45
N PHE A 276 -11.64 -13.30 2.76
CA PHE A 276 -10.48 -14.06 3.26
C PHE A 276 -9.17 -13.29 3.19
N PHE A 277 -8.90 -12.56 2.08
CA PHE A 277 -7.63 -11.85 1.92
C PHE A 277 -7.76 -10.63 1.01
N PHE A 278 -6.66 -9.89 0.81
CA PHE A 278 -6.64 -8.64 0.07
C PHE A 278 -7.12 -8.76 -1.39
N LEU A 279 -6.90 -9.91 -2.03
CA LEU A 279 -7.38 -10.17 -3.40
C LEU A 279 -8.90 -10.25 -3.50
N GLU A 280 -9.59 -10.61 -2.41
CA GLU A 280 -11.05 -10.57 -2.38
C GLU A 280 -11.55 -9.20 -1.94
N ARG A 281 -10.86 -8.60 -0.97
CA ARG A 281 -11.26 -7.36 -0.31
C ARG A 281 -11.06 -6.10 -1.16
N TYR A 282 -9.95 -6.00 -1.91
CA TYR A 282 -9.51 -4.73 -2.48
C TYR A 282 -9.52 -4.66 -4.01
N MET A 283 -10.15 -5.59 -4.73
CA MET A 283 -10.15 -5.56 -6.20
C MET A 283 -10.73 -4.26 -6.79
N ASP A 284 -11.76 -3.68 -6.15
CA ASP A 284 -12.34 -2.41 -6.58
C ASP A 284 -11.42 -1.24 -6.25
N ALA A 285 -10.73 -1.26 -5.12
CA ALA A 285 -9.73 -0.27 -4.73
C ALA A 285 -8.54 -0.25 -5.70
N TYR A 286 -8.03 -1.42 -6.10
CA TYR A 286 -6.99 -1.54 -7.13
C TYR A 286 -7.42 -0.98 -8.49
N GLY A 287 -8.67 -1.21 -8.88
CA GLY A 287 -9.23 -0.62 -10.11
C GLY A 287 -9.32 0.90 -10.01
N LYS A 288 -9.77 1.41 -8.87
CA LYS A 288 -9.95 2.84 -8.64
C LYS A 288 -8.61 3.59 -8.57
N GLU A 289 -7.61 3.06 -7.87
CA GLU A 289 -6.29 3.73 -7.77
C GLU A 289 -5.63 3.91 -9.15
N ILE A 290 -5.72 2.91 -10.02
CA ILE A 290 -5.21 3.03 -11.40
C ILE A 290 -6.07 3.98 -12.23
N SER A 291 -7.40 3.95 -12.07
CA SER A 291 -8.28 4.88 -12.77
C SER A 291 -7.97 6.33 -12.43
N GLU A 292 -7.71 6.65 -11.16
CA GLU A 292 -7.34 7.99 -10.73
C GLU A 292 -5.93 8.41 -11.19
N PHE A 293 -4.98 7.47 -11.24
CA PHE A 293 -3.68 7.72 -11.85
C PHE A 293 -3.79 8.07 -13.34
N ILE A 294 -4.59 7.31 -14.09
CA ILE A 294 -4.83 7.57 -15.51
C ILE A 294 -5.59 8.90 -15.71
N ASP A 295 -6.58 9.21 -14.87
CA ASP A 295 -7.28 10.50 -14.88
C ASP A 295 -6.33 11.67 -14.61
N ALA A 296 -5.40 11.52 -13.67
CA ALA A 296 -4.36 12.52 -13.40
C ALA A 296 -3.47 12.80 -14.63
N ILE A 297 -3.15 11.78 -15.41
CA ILE A 297 -2.38 11.92 -16.65
C ILE A 297 -3.21 12.61 -17.73
N VAL A 298 -4.44 12.14 -17.97
CA VAL A 298 -5.31 12.61 -19.06
C VAL A 298 -5.74 14.06 -18.87
N ASN A 299 -6.03 14.43 -17.61
CA ASN A 299 -6.58 15.75 -17.27
C ASN A 299 -5.54 16.69 -16.64
N ASP A 300 -4.26 16.31 -16.63
CA ASP A 300 -3.14 17.06 -16.04
C ASP A 300 -3.40 17.50 -14.59
N LYS A 301 -3.96 16.59 -13.78
CA LYS A 301 -4.23 16.80 -12.35
C LYS A 301 -3.07 16.27 -11.49
N GLU A 302 -3.03 16.69 -10.22
CA GLU A 302 -2.18 16.03 -9.24
C GLU A 302 -2.69 14.60 -8.98
N THR A 303 -1.76 13.69 -8.68
CA THR A 303 -2.10 12.33 -8.23
C THR A 303 -2.62 12.37 -6.79
N PRO A 304 -3.56 11.49 -6.41
CA PRO A 304 -4.11 11.46 -5.03
C PRO A 304 -3.04 11.26 -3.95
N LEU A 305 -1.95 10.58 -4.29
CA LEU A 305 -0.79 10.39 -3.43
C LEU A 305 0.46 10.28 -4.28
N GLY A 306 1.48 11.07 -3.93
CA GLY A 306 2.72 11.18 -4.68
C GLY A 306 3.89 10.44 -4.02
N ILE A 307 5.10 10.76 -4.47
CA ILE A 307 6.33 10.16 -3.95
C ILE A 307 6.56 10.46 -2.46
N GLU A 308 6.13 11.62 -1.97
CA GLU A 308 6.23 11.97 -0.54
C GLU A 308 5.36 11.04 0.33
N ASP A 309 4.20 10.63 -0.17
CA ASP A 309 3.38 9.62 0.51
C ASP A 309 4.04 8.23 0.49
N GLY A 310 4.94 7.98 -0.47
CA GLY A 310 5.79 6.79 -0.48
C GLY A 310 6.91 6.84 0.56
N LEU A 311 7.49 8.03 0.80
CA LEU A 311 8.60 8.24 1.72
C LEU A 311 8.15 8.17 3.20
N LYS A 312 7.10 8.90 3.55
CA LYS A 312 6.67 9.08 4.95
C LYS A 312 6.34 7.77 5.68
N PRO A 313 5.57 6.82 5.11
CA PRO A 313 5.34 5.52 5.75
C PRO A 313 6.60 4.67 5.91
N VAL A 314 7.59 4.82 5.02
CA VAL A 314 8.90 4.14 5.18
C VAL A 314 9.65 4.69 6.39
N LEU A 315 9.70 6.02 6.56
CA LEU A 315 10.31 6.65 7.75
C LEU A 315 9.61 6.19 9.05
N MET A 316 8.27 6.08 9.04
CA MET A 316 7.50 5.54 10.17
C MET A 316 7.82 4.06 10.42
N GLY A 317 7.99 3.26 9.36
CA GLY A 317 8.38 1.85 9.45
C GLY A 317 9.77 1.66 10.07
N LEU A 318 10.75 2.47 9.65
CA LEU A 318 12.10 2.49 10.24
C LEU A 318 12.08 2.94 11.71
N ALA A 319 11.28 3.96 12.04
CA ALA A 319 11.08 4.38 13.45
C ALA A 319 10.45 3.27 14.28
N ALA A 320 9.49 2.52 13.71
CA ALA A 320 8.86 1.40 14.38
C ALA A 320 9.84 0.23 14.60
N GLN A 321 10.67 -0.11 13.62
CA GLN A 321 11.74 -1.11 13.78
C GLN A 321 12.69 -0.72 14.92
N LYS A 322 13.16 0.51 14.91
CA LYS A 322 14.06 1.04 15.94
C LYS A 322 13.40 1.02 17.33
N SER A 323 12.14 1.47 17.42
CA SER A 323 11.37 1.45 18.66
C SER A 323 11.18 0.04 19.21
N SER A 324 10.88 -0.92 18.34
CA SER A 324 10.75 -2.35 18.72
C SER A 324 12.05 -2.92 19.26
N GLN A 325 13.21 -2.56 18.67
CA GLN A 325 14.53 -3.05 19.07
C GLN A 325 15.05 -2.38 20.34
N GLU A 326 14.84 -1.06 20.46
CA GLU A 326 15.38 -0.26 21.58
C GLU A 326 14.40 -0.11 22.76
N HIS A 327 13.16 -0.56 22.61
CA HIS A 327 12.10 -0.50 23.63
C HIS A 327 11.83 0.92 24.15
N ARG A 328 11.89 1.91 23.28
CA ARG A 328 11.63 3.33 23.57
C ARG A 328 10.83 4.00 22.46
N PRO A 329 10.18 5.15 22.73
CA PRO A 329 9.66 6.01 21.68
C PRO A 329 10.78 6.51 20.77
N VAL A 330 10.50 6.60 19.45
CA VAL A 330 11.41 7.10 18.41
C VAL A 330 10.70 8.20 17.63
N ARG A 331 11.36 9.36 17.52
CA ARG A 331 10.85 10.47 16.70
C ARG A 331 11.16 10.25 15.24
N ILE A 332 10.24 10.66 14.36
CA ILE A 332 10.47 10.60 12.92
C ILE A 332 11.67 11.47 12.52
N SER A 333 11.86 12.63 13.18
CA SER A 333 13.03 13.49 12.96
C SER A 333 14.37 12.84 13.31
N GLU A 334 14.39 11.86 14.23
CA GLU A 334 15.60 11.07 14.54
C GLU A 334 15.99 10.22 13.33
N ILE A 335 15.03 9.52 12.74
CA ILE A 335 15.24 8.71 11.54
C ILE A 335 15.66 9.59 10.36
N MET A 336 14.99 10.73 10.14
CA MET A 336 15.36 11.68 9.09
C MET A 336 16.83 12.13 9.24
N SER A 337 17.25 12.48 10.47
CA SER A 337 18.62 12.90 10.74
C SER A 337 19.65 11.77 10.47
N GLU A 338 19.31 10.52 10.83
CA GLU A 338 20.16 9.34 10.56
C GLU A 338 20.31 9.05 9.07
N GLU A 339 19.26 9.29 8.30
CA GLU A 339 19.25 9.13 6.84
C GLU A 339 19.84 10.34 6.08
N GLY A 340 20.11 11.45 6.79
CA GLY A 340 20.73 12.65 6.22
C GLY A 340 19.74 13.57 5.49
N LEU A 341 18.49 13.60 5.97
CA LEU A 341 17.40 14.47 5.49
C LEU A 341 17.25 15.73 6.34
#